data_87cac638148304b591f0093622093e5e
#
_entry.id   87cac638148304b591f0093622093e5e
#
_cell.length_a   1.000
_cell.length_b   1.000
_cell.length_c   1.000
_cell.angle_alpha   90.00
_cell.angle_beta   90.00
_cell.angle_gamma   90.00
#
_symmetry.space_group_name_H-M   'P 1'
#
loop_
_entity.id
_entity.type
_entity.pdbx_description
1 polymer ?
#
loop_
_entity_poly.entity_id
_entity_poly.type
_entity_poly.pdbx_seq_one_letter_code
_entity_poly.pdbx_strand_id
1 'polypeptide(L)'
;MYDVKSPKAEEFISHQEILDTLAYAEENKENRELLDAILAKAATFKGLNHREAAVLLECPLPEYKEKLFALAKEIKKAIYGDRIVLFAPLYLSNYCINGCVYCPYHSKNRDIKRKKLTQEQIREEVIALEAMGHKRIVIESGEDPLNNPLEYILESIKTIYSIKNKNGEIRRVNVNIAACSVEDYKKLHEAGIGTYTLFQETYNKENYEALHPTGPKSDYAYHTEAMDRAMQGGIDDVGIGVLYGLEHYKYDFVGLLMHAEHLEAVFGVGPHTISVPRICPADDINVDDFSNAVPDDVFEKIVALIRVSTPYTGMIMSTRESQSMRERGLALGISQISGGSRTSVGGYKEEEKPEDNSAQFDRSDTRTLDEIVDWLLDLGYVPSFCTACYRAGRTGDRFMALAKSGQIHNCCQPNALMTLNEYIMDYGDEKTKAHGAKVIEQQLENIKNDLVKDKAKAYIAQMKDGERDFRF
;
A
#
# COMPACT_ATOMS: atom_id res chain seq x y z
N MET A 1 4.43 26.29 -15.34
CA MET A 1 4.85 25.49 -16.52
C MET A 1 5.20 24.11 -15.98
N TYR A 2 4.78 23.03 -16.65
CA TYR A 2 5.10 21.68 -16.21
C TYR A 2 6.61 21.41 -16.23
N ASP A 3 7.15 20.96 -15.11
CA ASP A 3 8.53 20.51 -14.99
C ASP A 3 8.60 19.34 -14.01
N VAL A 4 8.78 18.14 -14.55
CA VAL A 4 8.83 16.88 -13.78
C VAL A 4 9.95 16.85 -12.73
N LYS A 5 10.97 17.70 -12.85
CA LYS A 5 12.11 17.77 -11.91
C LYS A 5 12.05 18.96 -10.96
N SER A 6 11.02 19.78 -11.05
CA SER A 6 10.88 20.93 -10.14
C SER A 6 10.68 20.44 -8.70
N PRO A 7 11.27 21.12 -7.71
CA PRO A 7 10.97 20.84 -6.30
C PRO A 7 9.63 21.40 -5.82
N LYS A 8 8.87 22.08 -6.70
CA LYS A 8 7.63 22.74 -6.35
C LYS A 8 6.43 21.92 -6.80
N ALA A 9 5.55 21.61 -5.86
CA ALA A 9 4.34 20.83 -6.09
C ALA A 9 3.55 21.25 -7.34
N GLU A 10 3.27 22.55 -7.49
CA GLU A 10 2.45 23.10 -8.60
C GLU A 10 3.14 23.07 -9.97
N GLU A 11 4.44 22.77 -10.03
CA GLU A 11 5.19 22.66 -11.28
C GLU A 11 5.30 21.19 -11.72
N PHE A 12 5.54 20.23 -10.80
CA PHE A 12 5.54 18.81 -11.15
C PHE A 12 4.13 18.19 -11.16
N ILE A 13 3.16 18.78 -10.45
CA ILE A 13 1.72 18.51 -10.56
C ILE A 13 1.06 19.73 -11.20
N SER A 14 1.38 19.98 -12.46
CA SER A 14 0.83 21.13 -13.17
C SER A 14 -0.63 20.89 -13.54
N HIS A 15 -1.53 21.74 -13.03
CA HIS A 15 -2.95 21.69 -13.37
C HIS A 15 -3.18 21.77 -14.89
N GLN A 16 -2.45 22.67 -15.58
CA GLN A 16 -2.57 22.80 -17.03
C GLN A 16 -2.13 21.53 -17.78
N GLU A 17 -1.04 20.89 -17.33
CA GLU A 17 -0.58 19.61 -17.92
C GLU A 17 -1.62 18.51 -17.76
N ILE A 18 -2.29 18.45 -16.60
CA ILE A 18 -3.36 17.47 -16.38
C ILE A 18 -4.52 17.73 -17.35
N LEU A 19 -4.96 18.99 -17.50
CA LEU A 19 -6.04 19.34 -18.42
C LEU A 19 -5.67 19.06 -19.88
N ASP A 20 -4.47 19.42 -20.30
CA ASP A 20 -3.96 19.16 -21.66
C ASP A 20 -3.85 17.66 -21.93
N THR A 21 -3.44 16.87 -20.92
CA THR A 21 -3.37 15.42 -20.99
C THR A 21 -4.76 14.80 -21.16
N LEU A 22 -5.76 15.24 -20.40
CA LEU A 22 -7.12 14.75 -20.50
C LEU A 22 -7.76 15.14 -21.84
N ALA A 23 -7.54 16.36 -22.33
CA ALA A 23 -8.01 16.79 -23.64
C ALA A 23 -7.38 15.93 -24.75
N TYR A 24 -6.07 15.72 -24.73
CA TYR A 24 -5.38 14.85 -25.67
C TYR A 24 -5.90 13.41 -25.63
N ALA A 25 -6.15 12.89 -24.44
CA ALA A 25 -6.68 11.54 -24.25
C ALA A 25 -8.09 11.41 -24.85
N GLU A 26 -8.97 12.39 -24.61
CA GLU A 26 -10.33 12.42 -25.19
C GLU A 26 -10.32 12.45 -26.72
N GLU A 27 -9.43 13.24 -27.34
CA GLU A 27 -9.26 13.32 -28.79
C GLU A 27 -8.76 12.00 -29.40
N ASN A 28 -7.98 11.21 -28.64
CA ASN A 28 -7.31 10.01 -29.12
C ASN A 28 -7.89 8.69 -28.58
N LYS A 29 -8.98 8.73 -27.83
CA LYS A 29 -9.55 7.56 -27.13
C LYS A 29 -9.94 6.38 -28.02
N GLU A 30 -10.16 6.61 -29.33
CA GLU A 30 -10.49 5.59 -30.32
C GLU A 30 -9.43 5.44 -31.42
N ASN A 31 -8.28 6.10 -31.28
CA ASN A 31 -7.16 6.02 -32.20
C ASN A 31 -6.45 4.66 -32.05
N ARG A 32 -6.87 3.68 -32.86
CA ARG A 32 -6.41 2.29 -32.78
C ARG A 32 -4.91 2.13 -32.98
N GLU A 33 -4.31 2.91 -33.88
CA GLU A 33 -2.86 2.85 -34.11
C GLU A 33 -2.08 3.31 -32.86
N LEU A 34 -2.51 4.40 -32.23
CA LEU A 34 -1.93 4.89 -30.99
C LEU A 34 -2.17 3.91 -29.83
N LEU A 35 -3.38 3.40 -29.67
CA LEU A 35 -3.72 2.43 -28.62
C LEU A 35 -2.89 1.15 -28.73
N ASP A 36 -2.71 0.60 -29.93
CA ASP A 36 -1.87 -0.57 -30.17
C ASP A 36 -0.37 -0.26 -29.86
N ALA A 37 0.12 0.92 -30.24
CA ALA A 37 1.48 1.35 -29.93
C ALA A 37 1.72 1.49 -28.41
N ILE A 38 0.75 2.06 -27.67
CA ILE A 38 0.82 2.20 -26.21
C ILE A 38 0.82 0.82 -25.53
N LEU A 39 -0.06 -0.10 -25.94
CA LEU A 39 -0.07 -1.45 -25.38
C LEU A 39 1.20 -2.23 -25.71
N ALA A 40 1.76 -2.08 -26.93
CA ALA A 40 3.03 -2.68 -27.31
C ALA A 40 4.19 -2.14 -26.44
N LYS A 41 4.20 -0.84 -26.12
CA LYS A 41 5.17 -0.26 -25.18
C LYS A 41 5.00 -0.84 -23.78
N ALA A 42 3.78 -0.91 -23.26
CA ALA A 42 3.49 -1.47 -21.94
C ALA A 42 3.96 -2.95 -21.83
N ALA A 43 3.82 -3.72 -22.91
CA ALA A 43 4.28 -5.13 -22.97
C ALA A 43 5.82 -5.27 -22.86
N THR A 44 6.59 -4.18 -22.99
CA THR A 44 8.03 -4.20 -22.71
C THR A 44 8.37 -4.09 -21.22
N PHE A 45 7.38 -3.91 -20.33
CA PHE A 45 7.51 -3.71 -18.89
C PHE A 45 8.30 -2.45 -18.49
N LYS A 46 8.36 -1.48 -19.39
CA LYS A 46 9.04 -0.17 -19.13
C LYS A 46 8.11 0.88 -18.55
N GLY A 47 6.84 0.54 -18.40
CA GLY A 47 5.81 1.47 -17.92
C GLY A 47 5.27 2.40 -19.01
N LEU A 48 4.26 3.16 -18.63
CA LEU A 48 3.64 4.19 -19.45
C LEU A 48 3.76 5.55 -18.74
N ASN A 49 3.88 6.63 -19.49
CA ASN A 49 3.75 7.95 -18.90
C ASN A 49 2.28 8.33 -18.71
N HIS A 50 2.03 9.43 -18.00
CA HIS A 50 0.69 9.89 -17.66
C HIS A 50 -0.19 10.16 -18.91
N ARG A 51 0.37 10.68 -20.02
CA ARG A 51 -0.38 10.94 -21.27
C ARG A 51 -0.79 9.64 -21.96
N GLU A 52 0.13 8.69 -22.08
CA GLU A 52 -0.16 7.37 -22.66
C GLU A 52 -1.21 6.59 -21.84
N ALA A 53 -1.06 6.63 -20.52
CA ALA A 53 -2.01 5.98 -19.61
C ALA A 53 -3.40 6.63 -19.67
N ALA A 54 -3.47 7.96 -19.80
CA ALA A 54 -4.73 8.69 -19.94
C ALA A 54 -5.49 8.32 -21.22
N VAL A 55 -4.81 8.09 -22.36
CA VAL A 55 -5.44 7.63 -23.60
C VAL A 55 -6.11 6.27 -23.39
N LEU A 56 -5.44 5.34 -22.72
CA LEU A 56 -6.04 4.05 -22.37
C LEU A 56 -7.19 4.20 -21.37
N LEU A 57 -7.09 5.15 -20.41
CA LEU A 57 -8.16 5.41 -19.45
C LEU A 57 -9.43 5.91 -20.14
N GLU A 58 -9.29 6.79 -21.13
CA GLU A 58 -10.43 7.31 -21.92
C GLU A 58 -10.99 6.31 -22.93
N CYS A 59 -10.20 5.34 -23.37
CA CYS A 59 -10.60 4.38 -24.40
C CYS A 59 -11.90 3.63 -24.05
N PRO A 60 -12.98 3.78 -24.84
CA PRO A 60 -14.26 3.12 -24.58
C PRO A 60 -14.34 1.72 -25.19
N LEU A 61 -13.36 1.30 -26.01
CA LEU A 61 -13.40 0.09 -26.82
C LEU A 61 -13.17 -1.15 -25.94
N PRO A 62 -14.15 -2.10 -25.89
CA PRO A 62 -14.05 -3.26 -24.98
C PRO A 62 -12.83 -4.14 -25.24
N GLU A 63 -12.45 -4.33 -26.52
CA GLU A 63 -11.29 -5.15 -26.88
C GLU A 63 -9.96 -4.59 -26.34
N TYR A 64 -9.85 -3.29 -26.15
CA TYR A 64 -8.67 -2.66 -25.53
C TYR A 64 -8.68 -2.80 -24.00
N LYS A 65 -9.86 -2.79 -23.37
CA LYS A 65 -10.01 -3.13 -21.95
C LYS A 65 -9.56 -4.57 -21.68
N GLU A 66 -9.96 -5.52 -22.52
CA GLU A 66 -9.55 -6.92 -22.42
C GLU A 66 -8.03 -7.09 -22.57
N LYS A 67 -7.43 -6.46 -23.60
CA LYS A 67 -5.97 -6.45 -23.83
C LYS A 67 -5.23 -5.86 -22.61
N LEU A 68 -5.70 -4.73 -22.09
CA LEU A 68 -5.13 -4.07 -20.90
C LEU A 68 -5.15 -5.00 -19.68
N PHE A 69 -6.29 -5.64 -19.41
CA PHE A 69 -6.46 -6.55 -18.27
C PHE A 69 -5.57 -7.78 -18.39
N ALA A 70 -5.47 -8.35 -19.60
CA ALA A 70 -4.55 -9.47 -19.85
C ALA A 70 -3.10 -9.07 -19.59
N LEU A 71 -2.69 -7.91 -20.09
CA LEU A 71 -1.33 -7.39 -19.91
C LEU A 71 -1.02 -7.05 -18.44
N ALA A 72 -1.96 -6.48 -17.71
CA ALA A 72 -1.79 -6.19 -16.28
C ALA A 72 -1.56 -7.48 -15.46
N LYS A 73 -2.32 -8.55 -15.77
CA LYS A 73 -2.12 -9.89 -15.16
C LYS A 73 -0.74 -10.47 -15.51
N GLU A 74 -0.32 -10.35 -16.76
CA GLU A 74 0.99 -10.83 -17.22
C GLU A 74 2.13 -10.11 -16.50
N ILE A 75 2.09 -8.78 -16.45
CA ILE A 75 3.10 -7.95 -15.75
C ILE A 75 3.16 -8.32 -14.26
N LYS A 76 2.00 -8.39 -13.58
CA LYS A 76 1.96 -8.80 -12.18
C LYS A 76 2.61 -10.18 -11.98
N LYS A 77 2.22 -11.16 -12.80
CA LYS A 77 2.75 -12.52 -12.72
C LYS A 77 4.26 -12.57 -12.97
N ALA A 78 4.73 -11.83 -13.97
CA ALA A 78 6.15 -11.80 -14.32
C ALA A 78 7.03 -11.16 -13.23
N ILE A 79 6.54 -10.12 -12.54
CA ILE A 79 7.33 -9.35 -11.56
C ILE A 79 7.12 -9.87 -10.14
N TYR A 80 5.87 -10.10 -9.75
CA TYR A 80 5.50 -10.45 -8.37
C TYR A 80 5.23 -11.93 -8.16
N GLY A 81 5.05 -12.71 -9.25
CA GLY A 81 4.63 -14.10 -9.17
C GLY A 81 3.23 -14.22 -8.54
N ASP A 82 3.05 -15.27 -7.75
CA ASP A 82 1.80 -15.55 -7.04
C ASP A 82 1.77 -15.00 -5.62
N ARG A 83 2.85 -14.36 -5.15
CA ARG A 83 2.91 -13.85 -3.78
C ARG A 83 2.03 -12.63 -3.57
N ILE A 84 1.34 -12.63 -2.43
CA ILE A 84 0.59 -11.47 -1.93
C ILE A 84 1.12 -11.14 -0.54
N VAL A 85 1.59 -9.91 -0.36
CA VAL A 85 2.12 -9.46 0.92
C VAL A 85 0.97 -9.06 1.84
N LEU A 86 1.00 -9.57 3.07
CA LEU A 86 0.03 -9.30 4.12
C LEU A 86 0.59 -8.35 5.18
N PHE A 87 -0.26 -7.44 5.64
CA PHE A 87 0.03 -6.53 6.75
C PHE A 87 -1.25 -6.17 7.52
N ALA A 88 -1.10 -5.50 8.64
CA ALA A 88 -2.21 -4.91 9.37
C ALA A 88 -1.90 -3.46 9.77
N PRO A 89 -2.90 -2.56 9.81
CA PRO A 89 -2.74 -1.24 10.40
C PRO A 89 -2.75 -1.34 11.93
N LEU A 90 -2.04 -0.44 12.60
CA LEU A 90 -2.13 -0.22 14.05
C LEU A 90 -2.35 1.26 14.30
N TYR A 91 -3.56 1.61 14.73
CA TYR A 91 -3.94 2.99 15.04
C TYR A 91 -3.46 3.38 16.43
N LEU A 92 -2.47 4.28 16.49
CA LEU A 92 -1.90 4.74 17.74
C LEU A 92 -2.73 5.83 18.43
N SER A 93 -3.34 6.70 17.63
CA SER A 93 -4.14 7.83 18.12
C SER A 93 -5.06 8.40 17.05
N ASN A 94 -6.27 8.81 17.45
CA ASN A 94 -7.21 9.56 16.62
C ASN A 94 -7.30 11.06 17.01
N TYR A 95 -6.40 11.55 17.87
CA TYR A 95 -6.28 12.99 18.08
C TYR A 95 -5.77 13.65 16.80
N CYS A 96 -6.51 14.63 16.29
CA CYS A 96 -6.17 15.35 15.06
C CYS A 96 -6.66 16.79 15.13
N ILE A 97 -5.85 17.74 14.66
CA ILE A 97 -6.15 19.18 14.60
C ILE A 97 -6.61 19.65 13.22
N ASN A 98 -6.56 18.77 12.21
CA ASN A 98 -6.97 19.07 10.85
C ASN A 98 -8.50 19.07 10.71
N GLY A 99 -8.98 19.76 9.69
CA GLY A 99 -10.41 19.87 9.36
C GLY A 99 -10.82 19.06 8.13
N CYS A 100 -10.16 17.95 7.82
CA CYS A 100 -10.42 17.14 6.63
C CYS A 100 -11.87 16.63 6.58
N VAL A 101 -12.67 17.07 5.60
CA VAL A 101 -14.13 16.82 5.56
C VAL A 101 -14.51 15.37 5.27
N TYR A 102 -13.55 14.52 4.88
CA TYR A 102 -13.74 13.10 4.55
C TYR A 102 -13.20 12.14 5.63
N CYS A 103 -12.69 12.66 6.74
CA CYS A 103 -12.05 11.86 7.78
C CYS A 103 -12.76 12.06 9.13
N PRO A 104 -13.21 11.01 9.82
CA PRO A 104 -13.88 11.15 11.10
C PRO A 104 -13.00 11.74 12.20
N TYR A 105 -11.69 11.74 12.02
CA TYR A 105 -10.74 12.31 12.98
C TYR A 105 -10.67 13.85 12.94
N HIS A 106 -11.41 14.50 12.00
CA HIS A 106 -11.35 15.95 11.87
C HIS A 106 -11.70 16.68 13.18
N SER A 107 -11.09 17.84 13.38
CA SER A 107 -11.16 18.59 14.65
C SER A 107 -12.57 19.06 15.05
N LYS A 108 -13.50 19.14 14.08
CA LYS A 108 -14.88 19.53 14.31
C LYS A 108 -15.78 18.37 14.78
N ASN A 109 -15.38 17.10 14.56
CA ASN A 109 -16.11 15.95 15.08
C ASN A 109 -15.94 15.89 16.62
N ARG A 110 -17.01 16.27 17.35
CA ARG A 110 -17.03 16.28 18.82
C ARG A 110 -17.60 14.99 19.41
N ASP A 111 -18.19 14.16 18.59
CA ASP A 111 -18.88 12.94 19.02
C ASP A 111 -17.92 11.74 19.03
N ILE A 112 -16.84 11.80 18.25
CA ILE A 112 -15.82 10.74 18.23
C ILE A 112 -15.07 10.70 19.56
N LYS A 113 -14.98 9.50 20.12
CA LYS A 113 -14.18 9.27 21.33
C LYS A 113 -12.69 9.35 21.01
N ARG A 114 -12.05 10.44 21.45
CA ARG A 114 -10.61 10.62 21.28
C ARG A 114 -9.83 9.63 22.15
N LYS A 115 -8.95 8.88 21.50
CA LYS A 115 -8.07 7.90 22.14
C LYS A 115 -6.62 8.11 21.67
N LYS A 116 -5.68 7.83 22.58
CA LYS A 116 -4.25 7.69 22.31
C LYS A 116 -3.74 6.54 23.14
N LEU A 117 -3.05 5.59 22.52
CA LEU A 117 -2.50 4.45 23.23
C LEU A 117 -1.30 4.86 24.10
N THR A 118 -1.25 4.35 25.31
CA THR A 118 -0.01 4.37 26.11
C THR A 118 0.95 3.31 25.58
N GLN A 119 2.23 3.38 25.96
CA GLN A 119 3.22 2.38 25.53
C GLN A 119 2.85 0.96 26.02
N GLU A 120 2.19 0.83 27.15
CA GLU A 120 1.67 -0.47 27.62
C GLU A 120 0.52 -0.98 26.75
N GLN A 121 -0.42 -0.11 26.38
CA GLN A 121 -1.50 -0.47 25.46
C GLN A 121 -0.96 -0.85 24.07
N ILE A 122 0.06 -0.12 23.57
CA ILE A 122 0.74 -0.50 22.30
C ILE A 122 1.33 -1.91 22.43
N ARG A 123 1.93 -2.24 23.58
CA ARG A 123 2.46 -3.58 23.84
C ARG A 123 1.37 -4.65 23.77
N GLU A 124 0.22 -4.40 24.38
CA GLU A 124 -0.92 -5.33 24.36
C GLU A 124 -1.47 -5.53 22.93
N GLU A 125 -1.63 -4.46 22.16
CA GLU A 125 -2.05 -4.50 20.76
C GLU A 125 -1.07 -5.29 19.87
N VAL A 126 0.22 -5.08 20.06
CA VAL A 126 1.27 -5.80 19.32
C VAL A 126 1.29 -7.28 19.67
N ILE A 127 1.13 -7.64 20.94
CA ILE A 127 1.01 -9.04 21.36
C ILE A 127 -0.19 -9.71 20.69
N ALA A 128 -1.33 -9.01 20.58
CA ALA A 128 -2.50 -9.51 19.88
C ALA A 128 -2.23 -9.70 18.36
N LEU A 129 -1.59 -8.73 17.71
CA LEU A 129 -1.18 -8.82 16.30
C LEU A 129 -0.17 -9.96 16.05
N GLU A 130 0.79 -10.15 16.93
CA GLU A 130 1.75 -11.25 16.86
C GLU A 130 1.07 -12.62 17.06
N ALA A 131 0.07 -12.69 17.97
CA ALA A 131 -0.73 -13.89 18.19
C ALA A 131 -1.57 -14.27 16.97
N MET A 132 -1.96 -13.32 16.12
CA MET A 132 -2.59 -13.56 14.84
C MET A 132 -1.61 -14.03 13.76
N GLY A 133 -0.30 -13.81 13.95
CA GLY A 133 0.75 -14.18 13.00
C GLY A 133 1.31 -13.04 12.16
N HIS A 134 0.90 -11.80 12.39
CA HIS A 134 1.46 -10.65 11.70
C HIS A 134 2.96 -10.47 11.98
N LYS A 135 3.72 -10.10 10.94
CA LYS A 135 5.16 -9.77 10.98
C LYS A 135 5.44 -8.36 10.47
N ARG A 136 4.45 -7.72 9.84
CA ARG A 136 4.51 -6.39 9.27
C ARG A 136 3.25 -5.62 9.64
N ILE A 137 3.44 -4.41 10.14
CA ILE A 137 2.34 -3.49 10.43
C ILE A 137 2.60 -2.13 9.79
N VAL A 138 1.53 -1.34 9.65
CA VAL A 138 1.62 0.08 9.39
C VAL A 138 1.01 0.83 10.58
N ILE A 139 1.77 1.72 11.19
CA ILE A 139 1.24 2.58 12.25
C ILE A 139 0.55 3.80 11.66
N GLU A 140 -0.60 4.11 12.23
CA GLU A 140 -1.48 5.21 11.82
C GLU A 140 -1.69 6.16 12.99
N SER A 141 -1.65 7.47 12.72
CA SER A 141 -1.93 8.48 13.74
C SER A 141 -2.50 9.75 13.14
N GLY A 142 -3.47 10.35 13.80
CA GLY A 142 -3.90 11.70 13.47
C GLY A 142 -2.78 12.72 13.74
N GLU A 143 -2.87 13.87 13.08
CA GLU A 143 -1.90 14.96 13.22
C GLU A 143 -2.30 15.86 14.39
N ASP A 144 -1.55 15.78 15.47
CA ASP A 144 -1.69 16.62 16.65
C ASP A 144 -0.33 16.76 17.34
N PRO A 145 0.39 17.87 17.14
CA PRO A 145 1.74 18.07 17.71
C PRO A 145 1.78 18.00 19.24
N LEU A 146 0.65 18.27 19.91
CA LEU A 146 0.56 18.22 21.38
C LEU A 146 0.31 16.78 21.87
N ASN A 147 -0.63 16.07 21.24
CA ASN A 147 -0.99 14.73 21.68
C ASN A 147 -0.15 13.65 21.01
N ASN A 148 0.26 13.84 19.77
CA ASN A 148 0.99 12.88 18.95
C ASN A 148 2.32 13.45 18.45
N PRO A 149 3.20 14.02 19.31
CA PRO A 149 4.50 14.54 18.87
C PRO A 149 5.33 13.39 18.25
N LEU A 150 6.31 13.75 17.42
CA LEU A 150 7.16 12.77 16.76
C LEU A 150 7.86 11.83 17.75
N GLU A 151 8.25 12.35 18.91
CA GLU A 151 8.86 11.56 19.99
C GLU A 151 7.98 10.40 20.46
N TYR A 152 6.65 10.60 20.51
CA TYR A 152 5.70 9.53 20.82
C TYR A 152 5.70 8.45 19.73
N ILE A 153 5.74 8.85 18.45
CA ILE A 153 5.81 7.92 17.32
C ILE A 153 7.11 7.10 17.37
N LEU A 154 8.24 7.77 17.60
CA LEU A 154 9.56 7.12 17.71
C LEU A 154 9.63 6.14 18.89
N GLU A 155 9.09 6.53 20.05
CA GLU A 155 8.99 5.65 21.21
C GLU A 155 8.08 4.45 20.93
N SER A 156 6.96 4.66 20.23
CA SER A 156 6.05 3.59 19.83
C SER A 156 6.72 2.58 18.89
N ILE A 157 7.50 3.04 17.92
CA ILE A 157 8.29 2.17 17.03
C ILE A 157 9.29 1.33 17.83
N LYS A 158 10.01 1.96 18.77
CA LYS A 158 10.95 1.27 19.66
C LYS A 158 10.23 0.22 20.53
N THR A 159 9.08 0.56 21.10
CA THR A 159 8.25 -0.35 21.88
C THR A 159 7.84 -1.55 21.03
N ILE A 160 7.30 -1.33 19.82
CA ILE A 160 6.86 -2.37 18.89
C ILE A 160 8.00 -3.35 18.58
N TYR A 161 9.18 -2.86 18.20
CA TYR A 161 10.32 -3.72 17.90
C TYR A 161 10.92 -4.45 19.12
N SER A 162 10.62 -4.01 20.34
CA SER A 162 11.10 -4.66 21.57
C SER A 162 10.30 -5.90 21.97
N ILE A 163 9.12 -6.12 21.36
CA ILE A 163 8.19 -7.17 21.75
C ILE A 163 8.54 -8.46 21.02
N LYS A 164 8.47 -9.56 21.77
CA LYS A 164 8.51 -10.92 21.23
C LYS A 164 7.55 -11.77 22.04
N ASN A 165 6.56 -12.33 21.38
CA ASN A 165 5.56 -13.18 22.00
C ASN A 165 5.61 -14.59 21.37
N LYS A 166 6.18 -15.58 22.09
CA LYS A 166 6.42 -16.92 21.58
C LYS A 166 7.30 -16.85 20.31
N ASN A 167 6.76 -17.35 19.15
CA ASN A 167 7.40 -17.24 17.84
C ASN A 167 6.99 -15.95 17.08
N GLY A 168 6.19 -15.08 17.73
CA GLY A 168 5.75 -13.80 17.20
C GLY A 168 6.81 -12.72 17.39
N GLU A 169 7.00 -11.90 16.35
CA GLU A 169 7.70 -10.63 16.41
C GLU A 169 7.29 -9.76 15.24
N ILE A 170 7.11 -8.47 15.44
CA ILE A 170 6.97 -7.51 14.35
C ILE A 170 8.35 -7.23 13.78
N ARG A 171 8.56 -7.63 12.52
CA ARG A 171 9.83 -7.53 11.81
C ARG A 171 9.94 -6.27 10.96
N ARG A 172 8.81 -5.57 10.74
CA ARG A 172 8.77 -4.32 9.99
C ARG A 172 7.59 -3.43 10.38
N VAL A 173 7.89 -2.16 10.66
CA VAL A 173 6.93 -1.10 10.91
C VAL A 173 6.98 -0.12 9.75
N ASN A 174 5.89 -0.01 8.99
CA ASN A 174 5.66 1.09 8.06
C ASN A 174 4.95 2.22 8.80
N VAL A 175 5.03 3.43 8.28
CA VAL A 175 4.51 4.61 8.97
C VAL A 175 3.62 5.42 8.03
N ASN A 176 2.41 5.72 8.49
CA ASN A 176 1.48 6.63 7.86
C ASN A 176 1.08 7.71 8.87
N ILE A 177 1.84 8.78 8.90
CA ILE A 177 1.60 9.98 9.72
C ILE A 177 1.69 11.21 8.84
N ALA A 178 1.26 12.36 9.36
CA ALA A 178 1.32 13.64 8.66
C ALA A 178 2.69 13.97 8.08
N ALA A 179 2.72 14.86 7.09
CA ALA A 179 3.95 15.35 6.45
C ALA A 179 4.91 15.95 7.48
N CYS A 180 6.18 15.58 7.38
CA CYS A 180 7.22 15.97 8.31
C CYS A 180 8.31 16.83 7.65
N SER A 181 9.20 17.39 8.47
CA SER A 181 10.44 18.03 8.02
C SER A 181 11.49 16.99 7.60
N VAL A 182 12.50 17.38 6.84
CA VAL A 182 13.63 16.49 6.47
C VAL A 182 14.31 15.92 7.72
N GLU A 183 14.49 16.75 8.76
CA GLU A 183 15.12 16.32 10.00
C GLU A 183 14.28 15.29 10.76
N ASP A 184 12.96 15.40 10.72
CA ASP A 184 12.08 14.44 11.35
C ASP A 184 12.02 13.11 10.55
N TYR A 185 12.08 13.18 9.22
CA TYR A 185 12.23 11.98 8.38
C TYR A 185 13.57 11.27 8.63
N LYS A 186 14.68 11.99 8.91
CA LYS A 186 15.94 11.37 9.33
C LYS A 186 15.77 10.58 10.63
N LYS A 187 15.08 11.13 11.63
CA LYS A 187 14.79 10.42 12.88
C LYS A 187 13.95 9.16 12.65
N LEU A 188 12.95 9.22 11.76
CA LEU A 188 12.14 8.06 11.37
C LEU A 188 12.99 7.01 10.66
N HIS A 189 13.87 7.42 9.74
CA HIS A 189 14.83 6.53 9.09
C HIS A 189 15.75 5.84 10.11
N GLU A 190 16.33 6.59 11.05
CA GLU A 190 17.18 6.07 12.14
C GLU A 190 16.42 5.11 13.07
N ALA A 191 15.10 5.33 13.27
CA ALA A 191 14.24 4.41 14.02
C ALA A 191 14.00 3.07 13.27
N GLY A 192 14.46 2.95 12.03
CA GLY A 192 14.41 1.73 11.25
C GLY A 192 13.03 1.44 10.66
N ILE A 193 12.28 2.46 10.26
CA ILE A 193 10.99 2.26 9.61
C ILE A 193 11.14 1.57 8.24
N GLY A 194 10.03 1.02 7.74
CA GLY A 194 9.90 0.52 6.38
C GLY A 194 9.58 1.62 5.38
N THR A 195 8.41 1.50 4.79
CA THR A 195 7.86 2.50 3.91
C THR A 195 7.25 3.63 4.73
N TYR A 196 7.55 4.86 4.37
CA TYR A 196 6.74 6.02 4.76
C TYR A 196 5.63 6.17 3.72
N THR A 197 4.39 6.19 4.17
CA THR A 197 3.21 6.31 3.31
C THR A 197 2.43 7.57 3.66
N LEU A 198 2.06 8.35 2.66
CA LEU A 198 1.16 9.48 2.82
C LEU A 198 0.31 9.61 1.56
N PHE A 199 -1.01 9.61 1.74
CA PHE A 199 -1.93 9.79 0.61
C PHE A 199 -2.09 11.27 0.30
N GLN A 200 -2.00 11.59 -1.00
CA GLN A 200 -2.27 12.95 -1.49
C GLN A 200 -3.73 13.33 -1.31
N GLU A 201 -4.62 12.36 -1.25
CA GLU A 201 -6.07 12.44 -1.23
C GLU A 201 -6.64 12.89 -2.58
N THR A 202 -6.30 14.10 -3.04
CA THR A 202 -6.54 14.61 -4.40
C THR A 202 -5.39 15.47 -4.86
N TYR A 203 -5.08 15.45 -6.15
CA TYR A 203 -4.08 16.31 -6.79
C TYR A 203 -4.67 17.63 -7.29
N ASN A 204 -5.99 17.81 -7.28
CA ASN A 204 -6.62 19.09 -7.61
C ASN A 204 -6.47 20.06 -6.44
N LYS A 205 -5.59 21.06 -6.60
CA LYS A 205 -5.27 22.01 -5.52
C LYS A 205 -6.50 22.75 -4.98
N GLU A 206 -7.37 23.23 -5.86
CA GLU A 206 -8.57 23.98 -5.44
C GLU A 206 -9.50 23.08 -4.60
N ASN A 207 -9.75 21.86 -5.06
CA ASN A 207 -10.55 20.89 -4.33
C ASN A 207 -9.84 20.42 -3.06
N TYR A 208 -8.51 20.23 -3.10
CA TYR A 208 -7.71 19.89 -1.93
C TYR A 208 -7.87 20.92 -0.80
N GLU A 209 -7.77 22.22 -1.12
CA GLU A 209 -7.95 23.32 -0.16
C GLU A 209 -9.37 23.35 0.41
N ALA A 210 -10.39 23.06 -0.41
CA ALA A 210 -11.77 22.94 0.03
C ALA A 210 -12.01 21.74 0.97
N LEU A 211 -11.33 20.61 0.71
CA LEU A 211 -11.42 19.39 1.52
C LEU A 211 -10.62 19.48 2.83
N HIS A 212 -9.63 20.38 2.90
CA HIS A 212 -8.75 20.61 4.07
C HIS A 212 -8.84 22.04 4.58
N PRO A 213 -10.00 22.52 5.03
CA PRO A 213 -10.24 23.94 5.31
C PRO A 213 -9.42 24.49 6.49
N THR A 214 -8.90 23.63 7.37
CA THR A 214 -8.15 24.07 8.57
C THR A 214 -7.10 23.04 8.98
N GLY A 215 -6.07 23.53 9.68
CA GLY A 215 -4.99 22.71 10.21
C GLY A 215 -3.78 22.64 9.27
N PRO A 216 -2.67 22.03 9.71
CA PRO A 216 -1.42 21.94 8.93
C PRO A 216 -1.60 21.25 7.57
N LYS A 217 -2.46 20.23 7.48
CA LYS A 217 -2.74 19.51 6.23
C LYS A 217 -3.38 20.38 5.15
N SER A 218 -3.85 21.61 5.47
CA SER A 218 -4.37 22.56 4.47
C SER A 218 -3.29 23.12 3.52
N ASP A 219 -2.02 23.00 3.86
CA ASP A 219 -0.92 23.42 2.99
C ASP A 219 -0.67 22.35 1.90
N TYR A 220 -1.25 22.59 0.72
CA TYR A 220 -1.15 21.69 -0.42
C TYR A 220 0.30 21.44 -0.83
N ALA A 221 1.11 22.49 -0.93
CA ALA A 221 2.50 22.36 -1.39
C ALA A 221 3.31 21.54 -0.38
N TYR A 222 3.23 21.89 0.91
CA TYR A 222 3.94 21.16 1.97
C TYR A 222 3.53 19.69 2.02
N HIS A 223 2.26 19.40 1.82
CA HIS A 223 1.77 18.02 1.80
C HIS A 223 2.24 17.24 0.57
N THR A 224 2.12 17.82 -0.63
CA THR A 224 2.48 17.19 -1.90
C THR A 224 3.99 16.91 -2.00
N GLU A 225 4.84 17.81 -1.46
CA GLU A 225 6.30 17.69 -1.44
C GLU A 225 6.82 16.80 -0.28
N ALA A 226 5.94 16.12 0.45
CA ALA A 226 6.35 15.31 1.61
C ALA A 226 7.26 14.14 1.24
N MET A 227 7.03 13.50 0.07
CA MET A 227 7.85 12.38 -0.37
C MET A 227 9.28 12.80 -0.73
N ASP A 228 9.45 13.99 -1.32
CA ASP A 228 10.77 14.57 -1.59
C ASP A 228 11.55 14.75 -0.29
N ARG A 229 10.90 15.32 0.72
CA ARG A 229 11.54 15.52 2.03
C ARG A 229 11.83 14.19 2.72
N ALA A 230 10.96 13.18 2.57
CA ALA A 230 11.18 11.85 3.13
C ALA A 230 12.42 11.19 2.50
N MET A 231 12.55 11.24 1.17
CA MET A 231 13.70 10.70 0.46
C MET A 231 14.99 11.48 0.76
N GLN A 232 14.92 12.81 0.87
CA GLN A 232 16.04 13.64 1.36
C GLN A 232 16.44 13.29 2.81
N GLY A 233 15.48 12.86 3.63
CA GLY A 233 15.71 12.35 4.98
C GLY A 233 16.28 10.93 5.05
N GLY A 234 16.52 10.28 3.90
CA GLY A 234 17.14 8.94 3.82
C GLY A 234 16.13 7.79 3.78
N ILE A 235 14.83 8.06 3.64
CA ILE A 235 13.81 7.03 3.50
C ILE A 235 13.77 6.59 2.03
N ASP A 236 14.32 5.42 1.73
CA ASP A 236 14.41 4.88 0.35
C ASP A 236 13.07 4.44 -0.23
N ASP A 237 12.15 4.00 0.62
CA ASP A 237 10.87 3.44 0.22
C ASP A 237 9.72 4.37 0.65
N VAL A 238 9.13 5.09 -0.30
CA VAL A 238 7.95 5.93 -0.08
C VAL A 238 6.70 5.33 -0.73
N GLY A 239 5.54 5.63 -0.16
CA GLY A 239 4.25 5.17 -0.64
C GLY A 239 3.28 6.32 -0.87
N ILE A 240 2.75 6.44 -2.08
CA ILE A 240 1.76 7.45 -2.47
C ILE A 240 0.38 6.82 -2.64
N GLY A 241 -0.65 7.65 -2.75
CA GLY A 241 -2.01 7.19 -3.00
C GLY A 241 -2.98 8.35 -3.17
N VAL A 242 -4.15 8.01 -3.67
CA VAL A 242 -5.29 8.91 -3.85
C VAL A 242 -6.50 8.29 -3.18
N LEU A 243 -7.32 9.10 -2.52
CA LEU A 243 -8.62 8.67 -2.01
C LEU A 243 -9.67 8.89 -3.12
N TYR A 244 -9.87 7.88 -3.93
CA TYR A 244 -10.81 7.96 -5.05
C TYR A 244 -12.25 8.20 -4.56
N GLY A 245 -12.90 9.17 -5.17
CA GLY A 245 -14.25 9.63 -4.82
C GLY A 245 -14.29 11.07 -4.31
N LEU A 246 -13.16 11.66 -3.94
CA LEU A 246 -13.06 13.07 -3.53
C LEU A 246 -13.02 14.04 -4.72
N GLU A 247 -12.36 13.64 -5.79
CA GLU A 247 -12.24 14.36 -7.05
C GLU A 247 -12.63 13.45 -8.21
N HIS A 248 -12.80 14.02 -9.41
CA HIS A 248 -13.00 13.22 -10.60
C HIS A 248 -11.78 12.32 -10.86
N TYR A 249 -12.00 11.00 -10.88
CA TYR A 249 -10.94 9.99 -10.88
C TYR A 249 -9.90 10.15 -11.98
N LYS A 250 -10.26 10.73 -13.16
CA LYS A 250 -9.33 10.95 -14.26
C LYS A 250 -8.26 11.98 -13.89
N TYR A 251 -8.66 13.06 -13.23
CA TYR A 251 -7.74 14.09 -12.77
C TYR A 251 -6.72 13.50 -11.78
N ASP A 252 -7.21 12.83 -10.78
CA ASP A 252 -6.37 12.23 -9.74
C ASP A 252 -5.50 11.08 -10.26
N PHE A 253 -6.00 10.30 -11.23
CA PHE A 253 -5.19 9.26 -11.88
C PHE A 253 -3.99 9.85 -12.63
N VAL A 254 -4.19 10.94 -13.40
CA VAL A 254 -3.11 11.62 -14.10
C VAL A 254 -2.13 12.24 -13.10
N GLY A 255 -2.61 12.93 -12.07
CA GLY A 255 -1.78 13.51 -11.02
C GLY A 255 -0.96 12.46 -10.26
N LEU A 256 -1.53 11.29 -9.99
CA LEU A 256 -0.83 10.17 -9.34
C LEU A 256 0.36 9.68 -10.19
N LEU A 257 0.17 9.54 -11.49
CA LEU A 257 1.25 9.13 -12.39
C LEU A 257 2.31 10.21 -12.54
N MET A 258 1.92 11.49 -12.62
CA MET A 258 2.86 12.62 -12.65
C MET A 258 3.73 12.65 -11.38
N HIS A 259 3.15 12.36 -10.19
CA HIS A 259 3.91 12.27 -8.95
C HIS A 259 4.89 11.08 -8.96
N ALA A 260 4.47 9.92 -9.47
CA ALA A 260 5.36 8.78 -9.63
C ALA A 260 6.52 9.08 -10.59
N GLU A 261 6.25 9.74 -11.71
CA GLU A 261 7.26 10.19 -12.69
C GLU A 261 8.22 11.20 -12.08
N HIS A 262 7.71 12.13 -11.27
CA HIS A 262 8.53 13.12 -10.56
C HIS A 262 9.54 12.44 -9.64
N LEU A 263 9.09 11.53 -8.78
CA LEU A 263 9.98 10.80 -7.87
C LEU A 263 11.05 10.00 -8.62
N GLU A 264 10.69 9.33 -9.73
CA GLU A 264 11.66 8.63 -10.57
C GLU A 264 12.64 9.59 -11.25
N ALA A 265 12.18 10.75 -11.72
CA ALA A 265 13.00 11.74 -12.40
C ALA A 265 14.00 12.44 -11.48
N VAL A 266 13.63 12.65 -10.20
CA VAL A 266 14.46 13.37 -9.21
C VAL A 266 15.38 12.44 -8.45
N PHE A 267 14.86 11.27 -8.03
CA PHE A 267 15.58 10.35 -7.13
C PHE A 267 16.07 9.07 -7.82
N GLY A 268 15.73 8.88 -9.11
CA GLY A 268 16.11 7.69 -9.86
C GLY A 268 15.27 6.45 -9.56
N VAL A 269 14.33 6.55 -8.61
CA VAL A 269 13.37 5.50 -8.24
C VAL A 269 11.99 6.10 -8.05
N GLY A 270 10.95 5.44 -8.60
CA GLY A 270 9.57 5.80 -8.33
C GLY A 270 9.10 5.34 -6.94
N PRO A 271 7.82 5.54 -6.62
CA PRO A 271 7.28 5.12 -5.32
C PRO A 271 7.38 3.60 -5.15
N HIS A 272 7.75 3.16 -3.95
CA HIS A 272 7.80 1.74 -3.60
C HIS A 272 6.41 1.11 -3.60
N THR A 273 5.40 1.88 -3.16
CA THR A 273 4.01 1.44 -3.16
C THR A 273 3.05 2.54 -3.65
N ILE A 274 1.97 2.09 -4.29
CA ILE A 274 0.80 2.92 -4.60
C ILE A 274 -0.42 2.28 -3.94
N SER A 275 -1.11 3.06 -3.12
CA SER A 275 -2.38 2.67 -2.50
C SER A 275 -3.56 3.23 -3.30
N VAL A 276 -4.60 2.42 -3.43
CA VAL A 276 -5.79 2.75 -4.22
C VAL A 276 -7.06 2.67 -3.35
N PRO A 277 -7.20 3.48 -2.27
CA PRO A 277 -8.42 3.51 -1.48
C PRO A 277 -9.54 4.23 -2.23
N ARG A 278 -10.78 3.74 -2.09
CA ARG A 278 -12.01 4.51 -2.38
C ARG A 278 -12.59 5.05 -1.08
N ILE A 279 -13.29 6.18 -1.18
CA ILE A 279 -14.05 6.70 -0.04
C ILE A 279 -15.09 5.67 0.40
N CYS A 280 -15.23 5.50 1.69
CA CYS A 280 -16.23 4.62 2.30
C CYS A 280 -16.83 5.27 3.55
N PRO A 281 -17.97 4.79 4.04
CA PRO A 281 -18.61 5.32 5.23
C PRO A 281 -17.69 5.29 6.45
N ALA A 282 -17.88 6.24 7.34
CA ALA A 282 -17.27 6.29 8.66
C ALA A 282 -18.17 7.11 9.60
N ASP A 283 -17.83 7.19 10.88
CA ASP A 283 -18.51 8.08 11.81
C ASP A 283 -18.46 9.54 11.30
N ASP A 284 -19.58 10.23 11.30
CA ASP A 284 -19.73 11.61 10.77
C ASP A 284 -19.33 11.79 9.28
N ILE A 285 -19.18 10.70 8.50
CA ILE A 285 -18.86 10.75 7.08
C ILE A 285 -19.92 10.02 6.27
N ASN A 286 -20.68 10.78 5.49
CA ASN A 286 -21.63 10.25 4.54
C ASN A 286 -21.02 10.26 3.12
N VAL A 287 -20.90 9.10 2.50
CA VAL A 287 -20.32 9.00 1.14
C VAL A 287 -21.16 9.70 0.07
N ASP A 288 -22.46 9.88 0.31
CA ASP A 288 -23.35 10.57 -0.63
C ASP A 288 -23.08 12.09 -0.71
N ASP A 289 -22.30 12.64 0.23
CA ASP A 289 -21.86 14.03 0.18
C ASP A 289 -20.74 14.27 -0.86
N PHE A 290 -20.18 13.17 -1.42
CA PHE A 290 -19.10 13.21 -2.41
C PHE A 290 -19.62 12.73 -3.76
N SER A 291 -19.66 13.63 -4.74
CA SER A 291 -20.28 13.38 -6.06
C SER A 291 -19.46 12.55 -7.04
N ASN A 292 -18.21 12.23 -6.69
CA ASN A 292 -17.23 11.60 -7.58
C ASN A 292 -17.01 10.09 -7.29
N ALA A 293 -18.04 9.40 -6.81
CA ALA A 293 -17.96 7.96 -6.55
C ALA A 293 -17.46 7.18 -7.78
N VAL A 294 -16.53 6.26 -7.56
CA VAL A 294 -15.90 5.48 -8.63
C VAL A 294 -16.53 4.09 -8.70
N PRO A 295 -17.25 3.77 -9.81
CA PRO A 295 -17.83 2.45 -10.03
C PRO A 295 -16.76 1.34 -10.11
N ASP A 296 -17.17 0.11 -9.81
CA ASP A 296 -16.27 -1.05 -9.77
C ASP A 296 -15.53 -1.30 -11.10
N ASP A 297 -16.22 -1.18 -12.22
CA ASP A 297 -15.66 -1.43 -13.56
C ASP A 297 -14.61 -0.36 -13.96
N VAL A 298 -14.79 0.88 -13.51
CA VAL A 298 -13.81 1.97 -13.65
C VAL A 298 -12.64 1.73 -12.71
N PHE A 299 -12.91 1.33 -11.48
CA PHE A 299 -11.88 1.06 -10.49
C PHE A 299 -10.95 -0.10 -10.91
N GLU A 300 -11.50 -1.17 -11.48
CA GLU A 300 -10.73 -2.25 -12.08
C GLU A 300 -9.80 -1.74 -13.19
N LYS A 301 -10.31 -0.85 -14.04
CA LYS A 301 -9.52 -0.23 -15.12
C LYS A 301 -8.37 0.62 -14.56
N ILE A 302 -8.63 1.40 -13.51
CA ILE A 302 -7.61 2.18 -12.81
C ILE A 302 -6.51 1.26 -12.25
N VAL A 303 -6.89 0.19 -11.55
CA VAL A 303 -5.92 -0.78 -11.00
C VAL A 303 -5.05 -1.39 -12.10
N ALA A 304 -5.66 -1.82 -13.21
CA ALA A 304 -4.91 -2.38 -14.35
C ALA A 304 -3.97 -1.34 -14.98
N LEU A 305 -4.42 -0.09 -15.14
CA LEU A 305 -3.63 1.00 -15.71
C LEU A 305 -2.44 1.37 -14.81
N ILE A 306 -2.61 1.47 -13.50
CA ILE A 306 -1.50 1.70 -12.58
C ILE A 306 -0.48 0.57 -12.71
N ARG A 307 -0.92 -0.69 -12.80
CA ARG A 307 0.00 -1.83 -12.96
C ARG A 307 0.82 -1.75 -14.24
N VAL A 308 0.22 -1.41 -15.37
CA VAL A 308 0.96 -1.31 -16.65
C VAL A 308 1.82 -0.05 -16.74
N SER A 309 1.45 1.02 -16.03
CA SER A 309 2.19 2.30 -16.02
C SER A 309 3.37 2.26 -15.06
N THR A 310 3.22 1.63 -13.89
CA THR A 310 4.25 1.50 -12.85
C THR A 310 4.53 0.02 -12.53
N PRO A 311 5.11 -0.75 -13.48
CA PRO A 311 5.14 -2.21 -13.41
C PRO A 311 5.88 -2.76 -12.18
N TYR A 312 6.86 -2.05 -11.65
CA TYR A 312 7.70 -2.48 -10.52
C TYR A 312 7.26 -1.93 -9.16
N THR A 313 6.21 -1.13 -9.12
CA THR A 313 5.65 -0.56 -7.88
C THR A 313 4.70 -1.56 -7.21
N GLY A 314 4.81 -1.71 -5.89
CA GLY A 314 3.84 -2.47 -5.09
C GLY A 314 2.49 -1.77 -5.10
N MET A 315 1.39 -2.52 -5.27
CA MET A 315 0.05 -1.93 -5.23
C MET A 315 -0.72 -2.49 -4.05
N ILE A 316 -1.32 -1.57 -3.28
CA ILE A 316 -1.98 -1.87 -2.01
C ILE A 316 -3.49 -1.66 -2.12
N MET A 317 -4.26 -2.64 -1.64
CA MET A 317 -5.70 -2.54 -1.44
C MET A 317 -6.06 -2.94 0.00
N SER A 318 -6.83 -2.11 0.68
CA SER A 318 -7.19 -2.32 2.08
C SER A 318 -8.54 -3.05 2.25
N THR A 319 -8.95 -3.23 3.50
CA THR A 319 -10.26 -3.77 3.89
C THR A 319 -11.44 -2.81 3.67
N ARG A 320 -11.20 -1.64 3.06
CA ARG A 320 -12.27 -0.76 2.54
C ARG A 320 -13.07 -1.46 1.45
N GLU A 321 -12.41 -2.28 0.64
CA GLU A 321 -13.01 -2.98 -0.48
C GLU A 321 -13.63 -4.31 -0.07
N SER A 322 -14.74 -4.66 -0.73
CA SER A 322 -15.40 -5.96 -0.55
C SER A 322 -14.50 -7.12 -0.98
N GLN A 323 -14.78 -8.32 -0.47
CA GLN A 323 -14.06 -9.52 -0.86
C GLN A 323 -14.00 -9.68 -2.38
N SER A 324 -15.13 -9.52 -3.09
CA SER A 324 -15.19 -9.68 -4.53
C SER A 324 -14.37 -8.64 -5.29
N MET A 325 -14.33 -7.38 -4.83
CA MET A 325 -13.48 -6.35 -5.44
C MET A 325 -12.00 -6.62 -5.17
N ARG A 326 -11.64 -7.08 -3.96
CA ARG A 326 -10.27 -7.48 -3.64
C ARG A 326 -9.79 -8.63 -4.52
N GLU A 327 -10.65 -9.61 -4.81
CA GLU A 327 -10.37 -10.72 -5.72
C GLU A 327 -10.07 -10.25 -7.14
N ARG A 328 -10.91 -9.37 -7.69
CA ARG A 328 -10.69 -8.75 -9.01
C ARG A 328 -9.42 -7.88 -9.03
N GLY A 329 -9.20 -7.08 -7.99
CA GLY A 329 -8.00 -6.27 -7.85
C GLY A 329 -6.72 -7.10 -7.79
N LEU A 330 -6.73 -8.19 -7.04
CA LEU A 330 -5.61 -9.15 -6.98
C LEU A 330 -5.30 -9.74 -8.36
N ALA A 331 -6.32 -10.06 -9.14
CA ALA A 331 -6.13 -10.57 -10.50
C ALA A 331 -5.48 -9.53 -11.43
N LEU A 332 -5.76 -8.23 -11.25
CA LEU A 332 -5.34 -7.17 -12.17
C LEU A 332 -4.02 -6.49 -11.81
N GLY A 333 -3.59 -6.51 -10.55
CA GLY A 333 -2.34 -5.79 -10.24
C GLY A 333 -1.99 -5.68 -8.78
N ILE A 334 -2.95 -5.81 -7.87
CA ILE A 334 -2.70 -5.68 -6.43
C ILE A 334 -1.73 -6.77 -5.96
N SER A 335 -0.71 -6.37 -5.21
CA SER A 335 0.36 -7.25 -4.72
C SER A 335 0.47 -7.26 -3.19
N GLN A 336 -0.23 -6.34 -2.52
CA GLN A 336 -0.26 -6.23 -1.06
C GLN A 336 -1.68 -5.94 -0.59
N ILE A 337 -2.11 -6.61 0.48
CA ILE A 337 -3.41 -6.38 1.10
C ILE A 337 -3.30 -6.37 2.62
N SER A 338 -4.16 -5.61 3.28
CA SER A 338 -4.34 -5.75 4.71
C SER A 338 -5.27 -6.93 5.03
N GLY A 339 -5.03 -7.61 6.13
CA GLY A 339 -5.82 -8.78 6.56
C GLY A 339 -6.01 -8.83 8.07
N GLY A 340 -7.18 -9.27 8.54
CA GLY A 340 -7.51 -9.27 9.96
C GLY A 340 -7.47 -7.88 10.59
N SER A 341 -7.74 -6.82 9.80
CA SER A 341 -7.53 -5.43 10.18
C SER A 341 -8.53 -4.95 11.23
N ARG A 342 -8.07 -4.05 12.09
CA ARG A 342 -8.89 -3.17 12.93
C ARG A 342 -8.57 -1.72 12.58
N THR A 343 -9.59 -0.87 12.50
CA THR A 343 -9.46 0.54 12.11
C THR A 343 -9.74 1.51 13.24
N SER A 344 -10.03 0.98 14.42
CA SER A 344 -10.18 1.70 15.68
C SER A 344 -8.86 1.75 16.47
N VAL A 345 -8.73 2.74 17.33
CA VAL A 345 -7.58 2.87 18.24
C VAL A 345 -7.70 1.85 19.38
N GLY A 346 -6.78 0.87 19.43
CA GLY A 346 -6.81 -0.19 20.45
C GLY A 346 -7.82 -1.30 20.16
N GLY A 347 -8.04 -1.62 18.88
CA GLY A 347 -9.07 -2.58 18.47
C GLY A 347 -8.61 -4.04 18.36
N TYR A 348 -7.33 -4.38 18.58
CA TYR A 348 -6.85 -5.76 18.50
C TYR A 348 -6.92 -6.50 19.83
N LYS A 349 -6.64 -5.83 20.93
CA LYS A 349 -6.71 -6.42 22.26
C LYS A 349 -8.14 -6.54 22.78
N GLU A 350 -8.94 -5.52 22.58
CA GLU A 350 -10.34 -5.47 22.95
C GLU A 350 -11.20 -5.70 21.71
N GLU A 351 -12.27 -6.50 21.85
CA GLU A 351 -13.27 -6.60 20.79
C GLU A 351 -13.91 -5.22 20.55
N GLU A 352 -14.00 -4.85 19.27
CA GLU A 352 -14.70 -3.63 18.86
C GLU A 352 -16.17 -3.74 19.27
N LYS A 353 -16.63 -2.80 20.10
CA LYS A 353 -18.02 -2.75 20.53
C LYS A 353 -18.85 -1.95 19.52
N PRO A 354 -20.13 -2.26 19.32
CA PRO A 354 -21.00 -1.52 18.39
C PRO A 354 -21.06 0.00 18.67
N GLU A 355 -20.88 0.41 19.92
CA GLU A 355 -20.85 1.81 20.34
C GLU A 355 -19.47 2.49 20.21
N ASP A 356 -18.44 1.78 19.75
CA ASP A 356 -17.11 2.37 19.52
C ASP A 356 -17.05 3.03 18.14
N ASN A 357 -17.15 4.36 18.11
CA ASN A 357 -17.07 5.17 16.89
C ASN A 357 -15.64 5.66 16.59
N SER A 358 -14.61 5.04 17.17
CA SER A 358 -13.22 5.47 17.01
C SER A 358 -12.55 4.98 15.74
N ALA A 359 -13.22 4.18 14.92
CA ALA A 359 -12.70 3.67 13.65
C ALA A 359 -12.50 4.80 12.62
N GLN A 360 -11.42 4.74 11.84
CA GLN A 360 -11.17 5.70 10.77
C GLN A 360 -12.11 5.50 9.57
N PHE A 361 -12.56 4.28 9.35
CA PHE A 361 -13.52 3.92 8.30
C PHE A 361 -14.16 2.56 8.58
N ASP A 362 -15.33 2.35 8.00
CA ASP A 362 -16.03 1.07 8.06
C ASP A 362 -15.37 0.05 7.14
N ARG A 363 -15.07 -1.14 7.68
CA ARG A 363 -14.44 -2.20 6.91
C ARG A 363 -15.49 -3.01 6.16
N SER A 364 -15.29 -3.18 4.84
CA SER A 364 -16.11 -4.08 4.01
C SER A 364 -15.66 -5.53 4.11
N ASP A 365 -14.38 -5.77 4.42
CA ASP A 365 -13.84 -7.11 4.64
C ASP A 365 -13.41 -7.26 6.11
N THR A 366 -14.17 -8.03 6.87
CA THR A 366 -14.00 -8.23 8.32
C THR A 366 -13.41 -9.59 8.68
N ARG A 367 -13.01 -10.39 7.69
CA ARG A 367 -12.45 -11.73 7.89
C ARG A 367 -11.20 -11.71 8.77
N THR A 368 -11.01 -12.78 9.51
CA THR A 368 -9.77 -13.02 10.28
C THR A 368 -8.57 -13.18 9.35
N LEU A 369 -7.36 -13.07 9.90
CA LEU A 369 -6.15 -13.27 9.11
C LEU A 369 -6.07 -14.69 8.54
N ASP A 370 -6.47 -15.71 9.30
CA ASP A 370 -6.43 -17.11 8.85
C ASP A 370 -7.40 -17.36 7.69
N GLU A 371 -8.62 -16.83 7.76
CA GLU A 371 -9.58 -16.86 6.65
C GLU A 371 -9.05 -16.17 5.39
N ILE A 372 -8.30 -15.06 5.54
CA ILE A 372 -7.66 -14.36 4.41
C ILE A 372 -6.51 -15.21 3.83
N VAL A 373 -5.72 -15.86 4.67
CA VAL A 373 -4.64 -16.75 4.23
C VAL A 373 -5.21 -17.92 3.43
N ASP A 374 -6.21 -18.62 3.97
CA ASP A 374 -6.85 -19.76 3.28
C ASP A 374 -7.51 -19.33 1.96
N TRP A 375 -8.24 -18.21 1.97
CA TRP A 375 -8.83 -17.63 0.75
C TRP A 375 -7.78 -17.32 -0.35
N LEU A 376 -6.63 -16.77 0.02
CA LEU A 376 -5.55 -16.51 -0.94
C LEU A 376 -4.98 -17.80 -1.52
N LEU A 377 -4.86 -18.85 -0.69
CA LEU A 377 -4.43 -20.18 -1.14
C LEU A 377 -5.45 -20.79 -2.11
N ASP A 378 -6.77 -20.66 -1.84
CA ASP A 378 -7.85 -21.09 -2.74
C ASP A 378 -7.80 -20.40 -4.10
N LEU A 379 -7.41 -19.13 -4.14
CA LEU A 379 -7.21 -18.36 -5.38
C LEU A 379 -5.89 -18.67 -6.11
N GLY A 380 -5.06 -19.57 -5.55
CA GLY A 380 -3.75 -19.94 -6.12
C GLY A 380 -2.64 -18.94 -5.84
N TYR A 381 -2.82 -18.04 -4.88
CA TYR A 381 -1.79 -17.12 -4.42
C TYR A 381 -0.97 -17.70 -3.26
N VAL A 382 0.20 -17.10 -3.03
CA VAL A 382 1.08 -17.43 -1.89
C VAL A 382 1.04 -16.26 -0.90
N PRO A 383 0.35 -16.40 0.23
CA PRO A 383 0.40 -15.42 1.31
C PRO A 383 1.83 -15.22 1.79
N SER A 384 2.26 -13.97 1.95
CA SER A 384 3.64 -13.64 2.31
C SER A 384 3.70 -12.62 3.43
N PHE A 385 4.42 -12.95 4.49
CA PHE A 385 4.74 -12.03 5.59
C PHE A 385 6.19 -11.55 5.52
N CYS A 386 6.80 -11.62 4.34
CA CYS A 386 8.22 -11.35 4.13
C CYS A 386 8.57 -9.88 4.41
N THR A 387 9.67 -9.68 5.16
CA THR A 387 10.27 -8.39 5.48
C THR A 387 11.77 -8.36 5.15
N ALA A 388 12.26 -9.33 4.36
CA ALA A 388 13.68 -9.57 4.13
C ALA A 388 14.38 -8.41 3.43
N CYS A 389 13.74 -7.75 2.46
CA CYS A 389 14.37 -6.68 1.68
C CYS A 389 14.83 -5.53 2.58
N TYR A 390 13.99 -5.03 3.46
CA TYR A 390 14.35 -3.98 4.41
C TYR A 390 15.52 -4.38 5.33
N ARG A 391 15.50 -5.62 5.81
CA ARG A 391 16.50 -6.15 6.77
C ARG A 391 17.82 -6.52 6.10
N ALA A 392 17.83 -6.66 4.77
CA ALA A 392 19.01 -6.96 3.98
C ALA A 392 19.53 -5.76 3.16
N GLY A 393 19.01 -4.54 3.42
CA GLY A 393 19.38 -3.32 2.71
C GLY A 393 19.05 -3.36 1.22
N ARG A 394 17.99 -4.08 0.84
CA ARG A 394 17.47 -4.16 -0.53
C ARG A 394 16.24 -3.27 -0.65
N THR A 395 16.44 -1.95 -0.54
CA THR A 395 15.43 -0.90 -0.63
C THR A 395 15.79 0.06 -1.76
N GLY A 396 14.90 0.96 -2.14
CA GLY A 396 15.11 1.98 -3.15
C GLY A 396 15.66 1.42 -4.47
N ASP A 397 16.76 2.00 -4.94
CA ASP A 397 17.43 1.66 -6.20
C ASP A 397 17.90 0.19 -6.26
N ARG A 398 18.37 -0.36 -5.14
CA ARG A 398 18.79 -1.78 -5.05
C ARG A 398 17.62 -2.72 -5.26
N PHE A 399 16.46 -2.42 -4.69
CA PHE A 399 15.25 -3.20 -4.93
C PHE A 399 14.84 -3.12 -6.39
N MET A 400 14.81 -1.92 -6.97
CA MET A 400 14.41 -1.69 -8.36
C MET A 400 15.36 -2.38 -9.35
N ALA A 401 16.66 -2.37 -9.10
CA ALA A 401 17.64 -3.09 -9.93
C ALA A 401 17.38 -4.60 -9.93
N LEU A 402 17.10 -5.20 -8.77
CA LEU A 402 16.76 -6.62 -8.64
C LEU A 402 15.43 -6.96 -9.31
N ALA A 403 14.43 -6.06 -9.19
CA ALA A 403 13.13 -6.25 -9.81
C ALA A 403 13.22 -6.16 -11.35
N LYS A 404 13.88 -5.12 -11.88
CA LYS A 404 14.07 -4.92 -13.33
C LYS A 404 14.89 -6.01 -13.99
N SER A 405 15.87 -6.59 -13.28
CA SER A 405 16.68 -7.72 -13.79
C SER A 405 16.03 -9.11 -13.60
N GLY A 406 14.91 -9.19 -12.90
CA GLY A 406 14.25 -10.45 -12.56
C GLY A 406 14.96 -11.25 -11.44
N GLN A 407 16.12 -10.80 -10.94
CA GLN A 407 16.84 -11.48 -9.86
C GLN A 407 16.05 -11.51 -8.54
N ILE A 408 15.10 -10.61 -8.39
CA ILE A 408 14.24 -10.54 -7.20
C ILE A 408 13.48 -11.86 -6.94
N HIS A 409 13.19 -12.65 -7.98
CA HIS A 409 12.53 -13.95 -7.84
C HIS A 409 13.33 -14.94 -6.98
N ASN A 410 14.66 -14.89 -7.05
CA ASN A 410 15.54 -15.75 -6.24
C ASN A 410 15.49 -15.43 -4.73
N CYS A 411 14.92 -14.28 -4.37
CA CYS A 411 14.72 -13.87 -2.99
C CYS A 411 13.23 -13.92 -2.60
N CYS A 412 12.38 -13.29 -3.39
CA CYS A 412 10.97 -13.07 -2.99
C CYS A 412 10.14 -14.35 -2.99
N GLN A 413 10.33 -15.24 -3.97
CA GLN A 413 9.60 -16.49 -4.03
C GLN A 413 9.95 -17.40 -2.83
N PRO A 414 11.22 -17.75 -2.56
CA PRO A 414 11.54 -18.58 -1.40
C PRO A 414 11.19 -17.90 -0.07
N ASN A 415 11.40 -16.58 0.06
CA ASN A 415 10.98 -15.85 1.28
C ASN A 415 9.48 -15.92 1.54
N ALA A 416 8.64 -15.87 0.51
CA ALA A 416 7.20 -16.05 0.67
C ALA A 416 6.87 -17.44 1.22
N LEU A 417 7.52 -18.49 0.69
CA LEU A 417 7.34 -19.86 1.16
C LEU A 417 7.82 -20.04 2.60
N MET A 418 8.97 -19.43 2.98
CA MET A 418 9.45 -19.49 4.36
C MET A 418 8.46 -18.86 5.32
N THR A 419 7.97 -17.66 5.02
CA THR A 419 7.03 -16.98 5.91
C THR A 419 5.62 -17.61 5.92
N LEU A 420 5.18 -18.20 4.82
CA LEU A 420 3.97 -19.02 4.81
C LEU A 420 4.13 -20.28 5.66
N ASN A 421 5.30 -20.95 5.56
CA ASN A 421 5.57 -22.13 6.38
C ASN A 421 5.60 -21.80 7.89
N GLU A 422 6.23 -20.67 8.27
CA GLU A 422 6.13 -20.17 9.66
C GLU A 422 4.68 -19.97 10.08
N TYR A 423 3.88 -19.32 9.22
CA TYR A 423 2.48 -19.02 9.52
C TYR A 423 1.66 -20.30 9.77
N ILE A 424 1.70 -21.25 8.84
CA ILE A 424 0.91 -22.48 8.98
C ILE A 424 1.37 -23.35 10.17
N MET A 425 2.64 -23.32 10.53
CA MET A 425 3.14 -24.08 11.69
C MET A 425 2.71 -23.46 13.02
N ASP A 426 2.71 -22.14 13.12
CA ASP A 426 2.57 -21.43 14.39
C ASP A 426 1.14 -20.89 14.64
N TYR A 427 0.36 -20.61 13.59
CA TYR A 427 -0.89 -19.84 13.68
C TYR A 427 -2.08 -20.45 12.92
N GLY A 428 -1.84 -21.11 11.77
CA GLY A 428 -2.90 -21.63 10.93
C GLY A 428 -3.76 -22.70 11.62
N ASP A 429 -5.05 -22.75 11.31
CA ASP A 429 -5.90 -23.87 11.69
C ASP A 429 -5.56 -25.15 10.88
N GLU A 430 -6.23 -26.25 11.16
CA GLU A 430 -5.92 -27.54 10.50
C GLU A 430 -6.17 -27.51 8.98
N LYS A 431 -7.18 -26.74 8.52
CA LYS A 431 -7.47 -26.55 7.10
C LYS A 431 -6.38 -25.73 6.42
N THR A 432 -6.06 -24.58 7.00
CA THR A 432 -5.01 -23.68 6.50
C THR A 432 -3.64 -24.36 6.49
N LYS A 433 -3.31 -25.15 7.53
CA LYS A 433 -2.08 -25.95 7.56
C LYS A 433 -2.00 -26.95 6.43
N ALA A 434 -3.04 -27.77 6.22
CA ALA A 434 -3.06 -28.79 5.19
C ALA A 434 -2.97 -28.17 3.79
N HIS A 435 -3.72 -27.07 3.55
CA HIS A 435 -3.74 -26.35 2.30
C HIS A 435 -2.39 -25.66 2.02
N GLY A 436 -1.87 -24.91 2.98
CA GLY A 436 -0.58 -24.23 2.88
C GLY A 436 0.59 -25.19 2.62
N ALA A 437 0.62 -26.34 3.29
CA ALA A 437 1.64 -27.36 3.07
C ALA A 437 1.65 -27.87 1.62
N LYS A 438 0.47 -28.11 1.02
CA LYS A 438 0.34 -28.53 -0.37
C LYS A 438 0.81 -27.43 -1.34
N VAL A 439 0.45 -26.16 -1.09
CA VAL A 439 0.88 -25.04 -1.92
C VAL A 439 2.41 -24.84 -1.82
N ILE A 440 2.98 -24.95 -0.63
CA ILE A 440 4.44 -24.85 -0.43
C ILE A 440 5.17 -25.94 -1.24
N GLU A 441 4.72 -27.18 -1.17
CA GLU A 441 5.31 -28.29 -1.93
C GLU A 441 5.27 -28.02 -3.44
N GLN A 442 4.13 -27.60 -3.98
CA GLN A 442 3.97 -27.26 -5.39
C GLN A 442 4.88 -26.09 -5.81
N GLN A 443 4.93 -25.04 -5.00
CA GLN A 443 5.69 -23.82 -5.31
C GLN A 443 7.20 -24.01 -5.15
N LEU A 444 7.67 -24.91 -4.30
CA LEU A 444 9.08 -25.30 -4.23
C LEU A 444 9.59 -25.89 -5.56
N GLU A 445 8.76 -26.70 -6.22
CA GLU A 445 9.13 -27.26 -7.52
C GLU A 445 9.21 -26.19 -8.63
N ASN A 446 8.50 -25.07 -8.48
CA ASN A 446 8.53 -23.94 -9.42
C ASN A 446 9.77 -23.04 -9.26
N ILE A 447 10.61 -23.24 -8.22
CA ILE A 447 11.85 -22.50 -8.06
C ILE A 447 12.86 -22.99 -9.13
N LYS A 448 13.24 -22.10 -10.05
CA LYS A 448 14.10 -22.42 -11.21
C LYS A 448 15.56 -22.62 -10.84
N ASN A 449 16.04 -21.96 -9.78
CA ASN A 449 17.42 -22.04 -9.33
C ASN A 449 17.55 -23.19 -8.32
N ASP A 450 18.26 -24.26 -8.71
CA ASP A 450 18.41 -25.47 -7.88
C ASP A 450 19.06 -25.19 -6.52
N LEU A 451 20.08 -24.32 -6.46
CA LEU A 451 20.71 -23.94 -5.19
C LEU A 451 19.74 -23.24 -4.24
N VAL A 452 18.88 -22.36 -4.79
CA VAL A 452 17.83 -21.68 -4.01
C VAL A 452 16.77 -22.69 -3.56
N LYS A 453 16.37 -23.62 -4.43
CA LYS A 453 15.41 -24.69 -4.12
C LYS A 453 15.92 -25.59 -3.00
N ASP A 454 17.15 -26.09 -3.10
CA ASP A 454 17.75 -26.97 -2.10
C ASP A 454 17.90 -26.27 -0.74
N LYS A 455 18.31 -24.99 -0.77
CA LYS A 455 18.40 -24.18 0.44
C LYS A 455 17.02 -23.96 1.07
N ALA A 456 15.98 -23.73 0.26
CA ALA A 456 14.62 -23.57 0.75
C ALA A 456 14.10 -24.85 1.41
N LYS A 457 14.35 -26.03 0.81
CA LYS A 457 14.01 -27.33 1.39
C LYS A 457 14.74 -27.56 2.73
N ALA A 458 16.02 -27.20 2.80
CA ALA A 458 16.80 -27.29 4.04
C ALA A 458 16.25 -26.38 5.14
N TYR A 459 15.89 -25.15 4.83
CA TYR A 459 15.29 -24.22 5.79
C TYR A 459 13.92 -24.69 6.31
N ILE A 460 13.06 -25.24 5.43
CA ILE A 460 11.79 -25.84 5.85
C ILE A 460 12.01 -27.02 6.81
N ALA A 461 13.06 -27.84 6.57
CA ALA A 461 13.39 -28.90 7.49
C ALA A 461 13.82 -28.36 8.87
N GLN A 462 14.69 -27.36 8.92
CA GLN A 462 15.13 -26.71 10.16
C GLN A 462 13.98 -26.04 10.92
N MET A 463 12.97 -25.52 10.22
CA MET A 463 11.78 -24.98 10.86
C MET A 463 11.01 -26.02 11.67
N LYS A 464 11.04 -27.31 11.28
CA LYS A 464 10.44 -28.40 12.04
C LYS A 464 11.15 -28.63 13.37
N ASP A 465 12.44 -28.28 13.45
CA ASP A 465 13.26 -28.35 14.66
C ASP A 465 13.10 -27.09 15.53
N GLY A 466 12.19 -26.16 15.15
CA GLY A 466 11.86 -24.96 15.93
C GLY A 466 12.52 -23.67 15.48
N GLU A 467 13.41 -23.72 14.48
CA GLU A 467 14.05 -22.49 13.94
C GLU A 467 13.04 -21.64 13.15
N ARG A 468 13.25 -20.33 13.15
CA ARG A 468 12.38 -19.34 12.49
C ARG A 468 13.22 -18.24 11.84
N ASP A 469 12.55 -17.36 11.07
CA ASP A 469 13.12 -16.14 10.47
C ASP A 469 14.20 -16.39 9.41
N PHE A 470 14.03 -17.44 8.62
CA PHE A 470 14.91 -17.71 7.49
C PHE A 470 14.73 -16.67 6.36
N ARG A 471 15.86 -16.33 5.71
CA ARG A 471 15.90 -15.30 4.67
C ARG A 471 16.85 -15.67 3.52
N PHE A 472 16.45 -15.19 2.33
CA PHE A 472 17.20 -15.27 1.08
C PHE A 472 17.66 -13.89 0.62
#